data_8bdd22a3eae2532454e82653057930fa
#
_entry.id   8bdd22a3eae2532454e82653057930fa
#
_cell.length_a   1.000
_cell.length_b   1.000
_cell.length_c   1.000
_cell.angle_alpha   90.00
_cell.angle_beta   90.00
_cell.angle_gamma   90.00
#
_symmetry.space_group_name_H-M   'P 1'
#
loop_
_entity.id
_entity.type
_entity.pdbx_description
1 polymer ?
#
loop_
_entity_poly.entity_id
_entity_poly.type
_entity_poly.pdbx_seq_one_letter_code
_entity_poly.pdbx_strand_id
1 'polypeptide(L)'
;MEFEDVIRQRYSVRKYSDRPVEDWKIQKMLEAARLAPTGKNKQGQRIYVLRSPEAVKKISELCMMIFGAPVVMLVFAKKGESWISRFTGRDIAETDTSIVTDHI
;
A
#
# COMPACT_ATOMS: atom_id res chain seq x y z
N MET A 1 -16.12 12.30 -8.86
CA MET A 1 -16.68 11.16 -8.11
C MET A 1 -16.76 11.57 -6.66
N GLU A 2 -17.93 11.46 -6.08
CA GLU A 2 -18.13 11.80 -4.67
C GLU A 2 -17.54 10.69 -3.77
N PHE A 3 -17.17 11.07 -2.55
CA PHE A 3 -16.57 10.13 -1.59
C PHE A 3 -17.46 8.89 -1.33
N GLU A 4 -18.76 9.09 -1.22
CA GLU A 4 -19.70 7.97 -1.05
C GLU A 4 -19.67 6.99 -2.22
N ASP A 5 -19.49 7.49 -3.43
CA ASP A 5 -19.38 6.63 -4.62
C ASP A 5 -18.11 5.78 -4.57
N VAL A 6 -17.01 6.38 -4.13
CA VAL A 6 -15.74 5.67 -3.99
C VAL A 6 -15.86 4.49 -3.03
N ILE A 7 -16.41 4.73 -1.84
CA ILE A 7 -16.54 3.67 -0.83
C ILE A 7 -17.56 2.60 -1.23
N ARG A 8 -18.61 2.97 -1.99
CA ARG A 8 -19.62 2.01 -2.47
C ARG A 8 -19.13 1.17 -3.66
N GLN A 9 -18.33 1.75 -4.54
CA GLN A 9 -17.87 1.09 -5.76
C GLN A 9 -16.58 0.29 -5.56
N ARG A 10 -15.87 0.50 -4.45
CA ARG A 10 -14.66 -0.26 -4.16
C ARG A 10 -14.97 -1.77 -4.08
N TYR A 11 -14.17 -2.57 -4.73
CA TYR A 11 -14.23 -4.02 -4.59
C TYR A 11 -12.82 -4.61 -4.71
N SER A 12 -12.65 -5.83 -4.26
CA SER A 12 -11.37 -6.54 -4.34
C SER A 12 -11.17 -7.11 -5.72
N VAL A 13 -10.31 -6.48 -6.51
CA VAL A 13 -9.97 -6.94 -7.86
C VAL A 13 -9.04 -8.15 -7.77
N ARG A 14 -9.40 -9.22 -8.47
CA ARG A 14 -8.62 -10.47 -8.51
C ARG A 14 -8.30 -10.93 -9.92
N LYS A 15 -8.43 -10.05 -10.88
CA LYS A 15 -8.03 -10.26 -12.27
C LYS A 15 -7.63 -8.92 -12.86
N TYR A 16 -6.44 -8.84 -13.42
CA TYR A 16 -5.88 -7.62 -13.98
C TYR A 16 -5.59 -7.81 -15.45
N SER A 17 -5.65 -6.72 -16.22
CA SER A 17 -5.12 -6.70 -17.57
C SER A 17 -3.58 -6.66 -17.55
N ASP A 18 -2.96 -7.01 -18.64
CA ASP A 18 -1.51 -6.93 -18.82
C ASP A 18 -1.04 -5.53 -19.25
N ARG A 19 -1.98 -4.59 -19.39
CA ARG A 19 -1.68 -3.20 -19.79
C ARG A 19 -0.81 -2.52 -18.74
N PRO A 20 0.30 -1.88 -19.12
CA PRO A 20 1.14 -1.13 -18.19
C PRO A 20 0.37 -0.03 -17.47
N VAL A 21 0.72 0.21 -16.21
CA VAL A 21 0.16 1.31 -15.43
C VAL A 21 1.00 2.56 -15.69
N GLU A 22 0.35 3.65 -16.05
CA GLU A 22 1.01 4.91 -16.36
C GLU A 22 1.65 5.52 -15.11
N ASP A 23 2.82 6.16 -15.29
CA ASP A 23 3.59 6.73 -14.19
C ASP A 23 2.79 7.72 -13.33
N TRP A 24 1.95 8.54 -13.97
CA TRP A 24 1.17 9.53 -13.24
C TRP A 24 0.15 8.90 -12.28
N LYS A 25 -0.36 7.72 -12.61
CA LYS A 25 -1.26 6.97 -11.72
C LYS A 25 -0.52 6.46 -10.48
N ILE A 26 0.68 5.93 -10.70
CA ILE A 26 1.53 5.46 -9.60
C ILE A 26 1.90 6.64 -8.70
N GLN A 27 2.26 7.79 -9.26
CA GLN A 27 2.57 8.98 -8.48
C GLN A 27 1.37 9.46 -7.65
N LYS A 28 0.17 9.42 -8.19
CA LYS A 28 -1.04 9.76 -7.42
C LYS A 28 -1.28 8.81 -6.26
N MET A 29 -1.10 7.52 -6.47
CA MET A 29 -1.23 6.52 -5.40
C MET A 29 -0.19 6.74 -4.30
N LEU A 30 1.05 7.00 -4.67
CA LEU A 30 2.12 7.29 -3.71
C LEU A 30 1.87 8.59 -2.94
N GLU A 31 1.32 9.61 -3.58
CA GLU A 31 0.93 10.85 -2.90
C GLU A 31 -0.20 10.60 -1.90
N ALA A 32 -1.20 9.81 -2.25
CA ALA A 32 -2.25 9.41 -1.31
C ALA A 32 -1.65 8.67 -0.10
N ALA A 33 -0.70 7.78 -0.34
CA ALA A 33 0.01 7.09 0.74
C ALA A 33 0.78 8.07 1.64
N ARG A 34 1.43 9.08 1.05
CA ARG A 34 2.18 10.10 1.78
C ARG A 34 1.27 10.94 2.68
N LEU A 35 0.04 11.20 2.22
CA LEU A 35 -0.92 12.02 2.96
C LEU A 35 -1.68 11.23 4.03
N ALA A 36 -1.55 9.91 4.07
CA ALA A 36 -2.21 9.08 5.06
C ALA A 36 -1.71 9.39 6.47
N PRO A 37 -2.59 9.42 7.48
CA PRO A 37 -2.18 9.67 8.86
C PRO A 37 -1.41 8.48 9.43
N THR A 38 -0.47 8.76 10.31
CA THR A 38 0.24 7.77 11.11
C THR A 38 0.26 8.19 12.58
N GLY A 39 0.42 7.24 13.49
CA GLY A 39 0.48 7.53 14.92
C GLY A 39 1.61 8.52 15.21
N LYS A 40 1.27 9.64 15.87
CA LYS A 40 2.20 10.74 16.16
C LYS A 40 2.90 11.31 14.91
N ASN A 41 2.32 11.10 13.73
CA ASN A 41 2.92 11.52 12.46
C ASN A 41 4.36 10.99 12.27
N LYS A 42 4.62 9.78 12.73
CA LYS A 42 5.94 9.14 12.68
C LYS A 42 6.38 8.82 11.26
N GLN A 43 5.44 8.53 10.36
CA GLN A 43 5.70 8.27 8.94
C GLN A 43 6.76 7.18 8.72
N GLY A 44 6.66 6.10 9.51
CA GLY A 44 7.61 4.98 9.46
C GLY A 44 7.40 4.00 8.31
N GLN A 45 6.40 4.24 7.47
CA GLN A 45 6.13 3.37 6.34
C GLN A 45 7.17 3.50 5.22
N ARG A 46 7.39 2.39 4.53
CA ARG A 46 8.22 2.30 3.33
C ARG A 46 7.44 1.56 2.26
N ILE A 47 7.41 2.09 1.05
CA ILE A 47 6.68 1.49 -0.06
C ILE A 47 7.65 1.13 -1.17
N TYR A 48 7.63 -0.14 -1.56
CA TYR A 48 8.38 -0.64 -2.70
C TYR A 48 7.42 -0.86 -3.86
N VAL A 49 7.68 -0.18 -4.96
CA VAL A 49 6.88 -0.32 -6.18
C VAL A 49 7.58 -1.30 -7.12
N LEU A 50 7.00 -2.47 -7.29
CA LEU A 50 7.54 -3.52 -8.16
C LEU A 50 6.87 -3.40 -9.53
N ARG A 51 7.63 -3.02 -10.55
CA ARG A 51 7.14 -2.77 -11.90
C ARG A 51 7.84 -3.60 -12.97
N SER A 52 9.10 -3.98 -12.74
CA SER A 52 9.80 -4.78 -13.73
C SER A 52 9.16 -6.17 -13.82
N PRO A 53 9.12 -6.78 -15.02
CA PRO A 53 8.61 -8.15 -15.15
C PRO A 53 9.31 -9.15 -14.25
N GLU A 54 10.60 -8.96 -14.01
CA GLU A 54 11.41 -9.82 -13.14
C GLU A 54 11.00 -9.70 -11.67
N ALA A 55 10.81 -8.47 -11.18
CA ALA A 55 10.37 -8.22 -9.79
C ALA A 55 8.97 -8.75 -9.54
N VAL A 56 8.05 -8.49 -10.46
CA VAL A 56 6.66 -8.98 -10.38
C VAL A 56 6.62 -10.50 -10.43
N LYS A 57 7.44 -11.12 -11.28
CA LYS A 57 7.54 -12.58 -11.33
C LYS A 57 8.02 -13.17 -10.00
N LYS A 58 9.06 -12.60 -9.40
CA LYS A 58 9.59 -13.04 -8.11
C LYS A 58 8.55 -12.97 -7.00
N ILE A 59 7.84 -11.85 -6.89
CA ILE A 59 6.81 -11.72 -5.85
C ILE A 59 5.63 -12.66 -6.12
N SER A 60 5.29 -12.92 -7.37
CA SER A 60 4.23 -13.85 -7.74
C SER A 60 4.55 -15.31 -7.35
N GLU A 61 5.81 -15.68 -7.33
CA GLU A 61 6.26 -17.00 -6.86
C GLU A 61 6.13 -17.16 -5.35
N LEU A 62 6.20 -16.04 -4.61
CA LEU A 62 6.13 -16.02 -3.15
C LEU A 62 4.73 -15.79 -2.61
N CYS A 63 3.86 -15.18 -3.41
CA CYS A 63 2.53 -14.80 -2.99
C CYS A 63 1.50 -15.11 -4.09
N MET A 64 0.56 -15.99 -3.78
CA MET A 64 -0.50 -16.39 -4.73
C MET A 64 -1.54 -15.28 -4.96
N MET A 65 -1.53 -14.22 -4.16
CA MET A 65 -2.56 -13.18 -4.17
C MET A 65 -2.22 -12.01 -5.12
N ILE A 66 -1.31 -12.20 -6.07
CA ILE A 66 -0.92 -11.16 -7.03
C ILE A 66 -1.90 -11.07 -8.21
N PHE A 67 -2.53 -12.20 -8.57
CA PHE A 67 -3.57 -12.27 -9.60
C PHE A 67 -3.17 -11.70 -10.97
N GLY A 68 -1.90 -11.81 -11.35
CA GLY A 68 -1.41 -11.29 -12.64
C GLY A 68 -1.30 -9.77 -12.72
N ALA A 69 -1.28 -9.08 -11.60
CA ALA A 69 -1.14 -7.62 -11.58
C ALA A 69 0.19 -7.17 -12.22
N PRO A 70 0.19 -6.12 -13.08
CA PRO A 70 1.41 -5.63 -13.71
C PRO A 70 2.29 -4.81 -12.77
N VAL A 71 1.72 -4.31 -11.68
CA VAL A 71 2.42 -3.53 -10.64
C VAL A 71 2.01 -4.06 -9.27
N VAL A 72 2.97 -4.21 -8.39
CA VAL A 72 2.74 -4.63 -7.00
C VAL A 72 3.39 -3.60 -6.08
N MET A 73 2.65 -3.13 -5.10
CA MET A 73 3.19 -2.27 -4.06
C MET A 73 3.31 -3.04 -2.75
N LEU A 74 4.51 -3.03 -2.17
CA LEU A 74 4.77 -3.63 -0.87
C LEU A 74 4.87 -2.51 0.16
N VAL A 75 3.97 -2.52 1.14
CA VAL A 75 3.91 -1.51 2.19
C VAL A 75 4.49 -2.08 3.47
N PHE A 76 5.61 -1.53 3.93
CA PHE A 76 6.30 -1.96 5.14
C PHE A 76 6.35 -0.84 6.18
N ALA A 77 6.43 -1.23 7.43
CA ALA A 77 6.85 -0.34 8.51
C ALA A 77 8.31 -0.59 8.85
N LYS A 78 9.10 0.47 8.91
CA LYS A 78 10.48 0.36 9.37
C LYS A 78 10.49 0.19 10.88
N LYS A 79 11.12 -0.89 11.35
CA LYS A 79 11.19 -1.23 12.76
C LYS A 79 11.82 -0.07 13.57
N GLY A 80 11.16 0.29 14.66
CA GLY A 80 11.63 1.35 15.55
C GLY A 80 11.23 2.76 15.14
N GLU A 81 10.56 2.94 13.99
CA GLU A 81 10.11 4.25 13.51
C GLU A 81 8.60 4.50 13.67
N SER A 82 7.87 3.58 14.29
CA SER A 82 6.44 3.73 14.59
C SER A 82 6.23 4.15 16.04
N TRP A 83 5.06 4.71 16.31
CA TRP A 83 4.70 5.08 17.67
C TRP A 83 4.39 3.84 18.51
N ILE A 84 4.90 3.84 19.73
CA ILE A 84 4.59 2.81 20.72
C ILE A 84 3.83 3.48 21.87
N SER A 85 2.64 2.96 22.18
CA SER A 85 1.83 3.49 23.28
C SER A 85 2.54 3.27 24.61
N ARG A 86 2.79 4.34 25.36
CA ARG A 86 3.34 4.26 26.71
C ARG A 86 2.36 3.66 27.72
N PHE A 87 1.07 3.60 27.38
CA PHE A 87 0.04 3.04 28.24
C PHE A 87 -0.12 1.53 28.08
N THR A 88 -0.01 1.03 26.86
CA THR A 88 -0.23 -0.38 26.53
C THR A 88 1.02 -1.10 26.08
N GLY A 89 2.09 -0.38 25.74
CA GLY A 89 3.29 -0.95 25.12
C GLY A 89 3.10 -1.41 23.67
N ARG A 90 1.94 -1.16 23.10
CA ARG A 90 1.60 -1.62 21.75
C ARG A 90 2.24 -0.75 20.68
N ASP A 91 2.91 -1.40 19.72
CA ASP A 91 3.42 -0.77 18.52
C ASP A 91 2.30 -0.63 17.49
N ILE A 92 2.14 0.56 16.92
CA ILE A 92 1.07 0.87 15.99
C ILE A 92 1.45 0.63 14.52
N ALA A 93 2.62 0.07 14.25
CA ALA A 93 3.15 -0.10 12.89
C ALA A 93 2.17 -0.78 11.93
N GLU A 94 1.54 -1.86 12.35
CA GLU A 94 0.58 -2.59 11.51
C GLU A 94 -0.66 -1.76 11.20
N THR A 95 -1.14 -0.99 12.16
CA THR A 95 -2.28 -0.08 11.97
C THR A 95 -1.92 1.01 10.97
N ASP A 96 -0.75 1.62 11.12
CA ASP A 96 -0.27 2.68 10.21
C ASP A 96 -0.15 2.17 8.77
N THR A 97 0.46 1.00 8.57
CA THR A 97 0.60 0.43 7.22
C THR A 97 -0.75 0.04 6.60
N SER A 98 -1.71 -0.38 7.40
CA SER A 98 -3.07 -0.67 6.94
C SER A 98 -3.78 0.60 6.48
N ILE A 99 -3.65 1.70 7.22
CA ILE A 99 -4.23 3.00 6.85
C ILE A 99 -3.59 3.51 5.55
N VAL A 100 -2.27 3.46 5.44
CA VAL A 100 -1.54 3.85 4.23
C VAL A 100 -2.02 3.03 3.03
N THR A 101 -2.16 1.73 3.19
CA THR A 101 -2.63 0.83 2.14
C THR A 101 -4.06 1.17 1.70
N ASP A 102 -4.93 1.50 2.64
CA ASP A 102 -6.31 1.88 2.33
C ASP A 102 -6.40 3.20 1.55
N HIS A 103 -5.45 4.11 1.76
CA HIS A 103 -5.37 5.37 1.02
C HIS A 103 -4.88 5.21 -0.43
N ILE A 104 -4.12 4.15 -0.70
CA ILE A 104 -3.63 3.85 -2.05
C ILE A 104 -4.76 3.35 -2.96
#